data_44fdba70a53e5c094416f2d275b0175f
#
_entry.id   44fdba70a53e5c094416f2d275b0175f
#
_cell.length_a   1.000
_cell.length_b   1.000
_cell.length_c   1.000
_cell.angle_alpha   90.00
_cell.angle_beta   90.00
_cell.angle_gamma   90.00
#
_symmetry.space_group_name_H-M   'P 1'
#
loop_
_entity.id
_entity.type
_entity.pdbx_description
1 polymer ?
#
loop_
_entity_poly.entity_id
_entity_poly.type
_entity_poly.pdbx_seq_one_letter_code
_entity_poly.pdbx_strand_id
1 'polypeptide(L)'
;MPTTDHAPSARDKRVQLLHFLLPAHDWVPNHPRFPVLLYRQALAPSTPDLGTAFESRLNANGWPAQWRDGIFDYHHYHSTAHEALAVFQGRAELILGGPGGEVLAVETGDLLVLPAGTGHCLKSASEDFQVVGAYPQGQDWDICRSAPTAAQRAAIHAVPRPTQDPLDGSEGPLCALWRP
;
A
#
# COMPACT_ATOMS: atom_id res chain seq x y z
N MET A 1 -41.52 -32.70 3.52
CA MET A 1 -40.81 -31.78 2.65
C MET A 1 -39.75 -31.09 3.51
N PRO A 2 -38.45 -31.45 3.42
CA PRO A 2 -37.43 -30.77 4.19
C PRO A 2 -37.05 -29.45 3.48
N THR A 3 -37.14 -28.35 4.21
CA THR A 3 -36.62 -27.04 3.83
C THR A 3 -35.09 -27.08 3.88
N THR A 4 -34.47 -26.93 2.72
CA THR A 4 -33.02 -26.76 2.61
C THR A 4 -32.66 -25.37 3.09
N ASP A 5 -32.09 -25.31 4.28
CA ASP A 5 -31.45 -24.13 4.86
C ASP A 5 -30.17 -23.89 4.05
N HIS A 6 -30.19 -22.88 3.18
CA HIS A 6 -29.01 -22.44 2.44
C HIS A 6 -28.17 -21.61 3.41
N ALA A 7 -27.09 -22.18 3.92
CA ALA A 7 -26.06 -21.44 4.60
C ALA A 7 -25.53 -20.33 3.66
N PRO A 8 -25.39 -19.07 4.11
CA PRO A 8 -24.86 -18.01 3.26
C PRO A 8 -23.42 -18.33 2.86
N SER A 9 -23.21 -18.30 1.56
CA SER A 9 -21.91 -18.46 0.90
C SER A 9 -20.89 -17.50 1.53
N ALA A 10 -19.67 -17.98 1.79
CA ALA A 10 -18.52 -17.25 2.35
C ALA A 10 -17.97 -16.11 1.43
N ARG A 11 -18.80 -15.52 0.59
CA ARG A 11 -18.45 -14.57 -0.46
C ARG A 11 -18.98 -13.16 -0.22
N ASP A 12 -19.06 -12.64 0.98
CA ASP A 12 -19.49 -11.23 1.12
C ASP A 12 -18.93 -10.49 2.35
N LYS A 13 -17.64 -10.63 2.64
CA LYS A 13 -16.95 -9.54 3.33
C LYS A 13 -16.28 -8.69 2.26
N ARG A 14 -16.98 -7.64 1.82
CA ARG A 14 -16.38 -6.61 0.96
C ARG A 14 -15.14 -6.07 1.66
N VAL A 15 -13.99 -6.09 0.96
CA VAL A 15 -12.77 -5.45 1.42
C VAL A 15 -13.11 -4.00 1.74
N GLN A 16 -12.89 -3.58 2.98
CA GLN A 16 -13.11 -2.19 3.35
C GLN A 16 -11.95 -1.36 2.82
N LEU A 17 -12.24 -0.42 1.93
CA LEU A 17 -11.27 0.53 1.41
C LEU A 17 -11.34 1.84 2.18
N LEU A 18 -10.21 2.27 2.71
CA LEU A 18 -9.98 3.64 3.19
C LEU A 18 -9.07 4.36 2.20
N HIS A 19 -9.36 5.62 1.90
CA HIS A 19 -8.48 6.43 1.05
C HIS A 19 -8.47 7.88 1.54
N PHE A 20 -7.31 8.53 1.45
CA PHE A 20 -7.14 9.92 1.88
C PHE A 20 -5.93 10.57 1.20
N LEU A 21 -6.06 11.86 0.90
CA LEU A 21 -4.96 12.67 0.41
C LEU A 21 -4.13 13.19 1.58
N LEU A 22 -2.82 13.21 1.39
CA LEU A 22 -1.89 13.83 2.33
C LEU A 22 -1.33 15.11 1.67
N PRO A 23 -1.52 16.28 2.28
CA PRO A 23 -0.88 17.51 1.80
C PRO A 23 0.64 17.43 2.00
N ALA A 24 1.38 18.26 1.25
CA ALA A 24 2.79 18.47 1.55
C ALA A 24 2.93 18.91 3.01
N HIS A 25 3.84 18.26 3.74
CA HIS A 25 3.99 18.47 5.18
C HIS A 25 5.46 18.44 5.58
N ASP A 26 5.91 19.48 6.29
CA ASP A 26 7.31 19.67 6.64
C ASP A 26 8.17 19.59 5.37
N TRP A 27 9.17 18.74 5.32
CA TRP A 27 10.01 18.53 4.15
C TRP A 27 9.48 17.46 3.18
N VAL A 28 8.43 16.73 3.56
CA VAL A 28 7.86 15.63 2.76
C VAL A 28 6.88 16.16 1.71
N PRO A 29 7.09 15.85 0.43
CA PRO A 29 6.25 16.40 -0.64
C PRO A 29 4.84 15.81 -0.67
N ASN A 30 4.67 14.56 -0.28
CA ASN A 30 3.47 13.75 -0.50
C ASN A 30 2.96 13.85 -1.96
N HIS A 31 1.99 13.04 -2.36
CA HIS A 31 1.49 13.11 -3.73
C HIS A 31 0.30 14.08 -3.81
N PRO A 32 0.34 15.09 -4.71
CA PRO A 32 -0.66 16.17 -4.68
C PRO A 32 -2.06 15.75 -5.16
N ARG A 33 -2.17 14.63 -5.87
CA ARG A 33 -3.43 14.21 -6.52
C ARG A 33 -3.87 12.81 -6.15
N PHE A 34 -2.94 11.88 -5.94
CA PHE A 34 -3.28 10.49 -5.69
C PHE A 34 -3.39 10.24 -4.18
N PRO A 35 -4.54 9.72 -3.71
CA PRO A 35 -4.70 9.35 -2.31
C PRO A 35 -3.88 8.11 -1.96
N VAL A 36 -3.50 8.00 -0.69
CA VAL A 36 -3.13 6.74 -0.05
C VAL A 36 -4.35 5.82 -0.07
N LEU A 37 -4.16 4.54 -0.34
CA LEU A 37 -5.22 3.53 -0.29
C LEU A 37 -4.87 2.48 0.77
N LEU A 38 -5.84 2.14 1.64
CA LEU A 38 -5.71 1.05 2.59
C LEU A 38 -6.87 0.07 2.39
N TYR A 39 -6.54 -1.12 1.93
CA TYR A 39 -7.45 -2.24 1.80
C TYR A 39 -7.40 -3.06 3.08
N ARG A 40 -8.41 -2.95 3.92
CA ARG A 40 -8.53 -3.75 5.13
C ARG A 40 -8.86 -5.19 4.78
N GLN A 41 -8.07 -6.14 5.31
CA GLN A 41 -8.23 -7.56 5.02
C GLN A 41 -8.35 -7.83 3.51
N ALA A 42 -7.43 -7.25 2.74
CA ALA A 42 -7.28 -7.47 1.30
C ALA A 42 -7.22 -8.97 0.97
N LEU A 43 -6.52 -9.74 1.80
CA LEU A 43 -6.61 -11.19 1.87
C LEU A 43 -6.94 -11.60 3.30
N ALA A 44 -7.68 -12.72 3.44
CA ALA A 44 -8.05 -13.20 4.77
C ALA A 44 -6.79 -13.57 5.58
N PRO A 45 -6.69 -13.13 6.85
CA PRO A 45 -5.54 -13.49 7.71
C PRO A 45 -5.31 -14.98 7.87
N SER A 46 -6.37 -15.78 7.69
CA SER A 46 -6.33 -17.25 7.74
C SER A 46 -5.85 -17.91 6.43
N THR A 47 -5.50 -17.13 5.41
CA THR A 47 -4.99 -17.66 4.14
C THR A 47 -3.66 -18.39 4.39
N PRO A 48 -3.54 -19.69 3.98
CA PRO A 48 -2.27 -20.40 4.10
C PRO A 48 -1.17 -19.68 3.33
N ASP A 49 0.02 -19.59 3.94
CA ASP A 49 1.17 -18.88 3.38
C ASP A 49 0.78 -17.51 2.78
N LEU A 50 0.27 -16.65 3.63
CA LEU A 50 -0.28 -15.35 3.24
C LEU A 50 0.74 -14.47 2.49
N GLY A 51 2.03 -14.58 2.83
CA GLY A 51 3.10 -13.87 2.12
C GLY A 51 3.15 -14.27 0.65
N THR A 52 3.19 -15.57 0.34
CA THR A 52 3.17 -16.08 -1.03
C THR A 52 1.84 -15.78 -1.74
N ALA A 53 0.72 -15.80 -1.01
CA ALA A 53 -0.58 -15.43 -1.57
C ALA A 53 -0.62 -13.95 -2.01
N PHE A 54 -0.05 -13.05 -1.20
CA PHE A 54 0.11 -11.64 -1.59
C PHE A 54 1.04 -11.46 -2.78
N GLU A 55 2.22 -12.09 -2.77
CA GLU A 55 3.15 -12.02 -3.91
C GLU A 55 2.48 -12.47 -5.21
N SER A 56 1.77 -13.59 -5.18
CA SER A 56 1.05 -14.10 -6.34
C SER A 56 -0.01 -13.11 -6.84
N ARG A 57 -0.77 -12.49 -5.94
CA ARG A 57 -1.80 -11.51 -6.28
C ARG A 57 -1.20 -10.25 -6.88
N LEU A 58 -0.16 -9.69 -6.24
CA LEU A 58 0.53 -8.49 -6.68
C LEU A 58 1.20 -8.71 -8.04
N ASN A 59 1.91 -9.82 -8.22
CA ASN A 59 2.55 -10.17 -9.48
C ASN A 59 1.53 -10.29 -10.63
N ALA A 60 0.40 -10.96 -10.39
CA ALA A 60 -0.65 -11.14 -11.40
C ALA A 60 -1.26 -9.80 -11.87
N ASN A 61 -1.23 -8.78 -11.02
CA ASN A 61 -1.79 -7.46 -11.27
C ASN A 61 -0.74 -6.40 -11.70
N GLY A 62 0.46 -6.83 -12.09
CA GLY A 62 1.50 -5.92 -12.60
C GLY A 62 2.21 -5.12 -11.51
N TRP A 63 2.20 -5.61 -10.27
CA TRP A 63 2.96 -5.09 -9.14
C TRP A 63 3.94 -6.15 -8.64
N PRO A 64 5.05 -6.40 -9.37
CA PRO A 64 5.98 -7.45 -8.98
C PRO A 64 6.52 -7.24 -7.56
N ALA A 65 6.32 -8.26 -6.72
CA ALA A 65 6.86 -8.30 -5.37
C ALA A 65 8.39 -8.40 -5.42
N GLN A 66 9.07 -7.59 -4.62
CA GLN A 66 10.53 -7.50 -4.68
C GLN A 66 11.22 -7.93 -3.39
N TRP A 67 10.55 -7.80 -2.24
CA TRP A 67 11.17 -8.12 -0.95
C TRP A 67 10.09 -8.44 0.10
N ARG A 68 10.54 -9.13 1.17
CA ARG A 68 9.83 -9.29 2.44
C ARG A 68 10.71 -8.75 3.54
N ASP A 69 10.21 -7.80 4.33
CA ASP A 69 10.93 -7.20 5.45
C ASP A 69 9.96 -6.42 6.36
N GLY A 70 10.49 -5.73 7.37
CA GLY A 70 9.80 -4.67 8.09
C GLY A 70 9.74 -3.37 7.30
N ILE A 71 9.29 -2.30 7.95
CA ILE A 71 9.28 -0.94 7.43
C ILE A 71 10.32 -0.14 8.20
N PHE A 72 11.06 0.75 7.51
CA PHE A 72 12.09 1.58 8.13
C PHE A 72 11.51 2.49 9.23
N ASP A 73 12.24 2.61 10.32
CA ASP A 73 11.93 3.45 11.49
C ASP A 73 12.37 4.91 11.34
N TYR A 74 12.65 5.33 10.12
CA TYR A 74 12.94 6.72 9.75
C TYR A 74 11.99 7.20 8.66
N HIS A 75 11.65 8.49 8.69
CA HIS A 75 10.85 9.11 7.66
C HIS A 75 11.56 9.09 6.32
N HIS A 76 10.88 8.58 5.30
CA HIS A 76 11.36 8.54 3.92
C HIS A 76 10.19 8.52 2.94
N TYR A 77 10.49 8.75 1.68
CA TYR A 77 9.56 8.60 0.56
C TYR A 77 10.33 8.09 -0.68
N HIS A 78 9.60 7.60 -1.66
CA HIS A 78 10.14 7.22 -2.97
C HIS A 78 9.74 8.28 -3.99
N SER A 79 10.70 8.82 -4.76
CA SER A 79 10.41 9.84 -5.76
C SER A 79 10.14 9.26 -7.15
N THR A 80 10.47 8.00 -7.39
CA THR A 80 10.51 7.36 -8.71
C THR A 80 9.59 6.15 -8.84
N ALA A 81 8.86 5.79 -7.79
CA ALA A 81 7.93 4.66 -7.79
C ALA A 81 6.77 4.87 -6.83
N HIS A 82 5.61 4.31 -7.17
CA HIS A 82 4.53 4.00 -6.22
C HIS A 82 4.89 2.71 -5.49
N GLU A 83 4.32 2.49 -4.30
CA GLU A 83 4.63 1.34 -3.49
C GLU A 83 3.37 0.65 -2.96
N ALA A 84 3.40 -0.67 -2.91
CA ALA A 84 2.41 -1.48 -2.22
C ALA A 84 3.08 -2.26 -1.09
N LEU A 85 2.50 -2.20 0.11
CA LEU A 85 2.97 -2.87 1.32
C LEU A 85 1.86 -3.81 1.81
N ALA A 86 2.03 -5.10 1.63
CA ALA A 86 1.07 -6.12 2.03
C ALA A 86 1.50 -6.77 3.35
N VAL A 87 0.72 -6.56 4.41
CA VAL A 87 1.03 -7.08 5.73
C VAL A 87 0.66 -8.57 5.79
N PHE A 88 1.65 -9.44 5.80
CA PHE A 88 1.40 -10.88 5.88
C PHE A 88 1.61 -11.46 7.27
N GLN A 89 2.18 -10.68 8.20
CA GLN A 89 2.41 -11.12 9.58
C GLN A 89 2.45 -9.91 10.54
N GLY A 90 1.88 -10.08 11.73
CA GLY A 90 1.91 -9.08 12.79
C GLY A 90 1.03 -7.85 12.58
N ARG A 91 1.38 -6.78 13.26
CA ARG A 91 0.70 -5.49 13.23
C ARG A 91 1.67 -4.35 13.49
N ALA A 92 1.35 -3.15 12.98
CA ALA A 92 2.18 -1.96 13.20
C ALA A 92 1.34 -0.68 13.25
N GLU A 93 1.92 0.37 13.82
CA GLU A 93 1.51 1.76 13.61
C GLU A 93 2.56 2.44 12.74
N LEU A 94 2.09 3.09 11.68
CA LEU A 94 2.91 3.88 10.76
C LEU A 94 2.59 5.35 10.92
N ILE A 95 3.59 6.22 10.72
CA ILE A 95 3.38 7.65 10.55
C ILE A 95 3.44 7.93 9.05
N LEU A 96 2.35 8.45 8.50
CA LEU A 96 2.25 8.81 7.09
C LEU A 96 2.29 10.31 6.91
N GLY A 97 2.88 10.76 5.82
CA GLY A 97 2.89 12.17 5.42
C GLY A 97 4.07 12.98 5.92
N GLY A 98 4.95 12.41 6.75
CA GLY A 98 6.13 13.08 7.29
C GLY A 98 6.14 13.20 8.81
N PRO A 99 7.14 13.85 9.41
CA PRO A 99 7.25 14.01 10.86
C PRO A 99 6.00 14.66 11.46
N GLY A 100 5.39 14.03 12.47
CA GLY A 100 4.14 14.50 13.07
C GLY A 100 2.89 14.30 12.21
N GLY A 101 2.98 13.50 11.16
CA GLY A 101 1.87 13.17 10.26
C GLY A 101 0.83 12.21 10.86
N GLU A 102 -0.01 11.66 9.99
CA GLU A 102 -1.12 10.79 10.38
C GLU A 102 -0.63 9.42 10.88
N VAL A 103 -1.14 8.97 12.01
CA VAL A 103 -0.86 7.63 12.51
C VAL A 103 -1.88 6.64 11.95
N LEU A 104 -1.38 5.64 11.25
CA LEU A 104 -2.18 4.58 10.64
C LEU A 104 -1.81 3.22 11.23
N ALA A 105 -2.79 2.52 11.81
CA ALA A 105 -2.59 1.14 12.23
C ALA A 105 -2.82 0.19 11.05
N VAL A 106 -1.96 -0.81 10.90
CA VAL A 106 -2.07 -1.88 9.91
C VAL A 106 -1.86 -3.24 10.57
N GLU A 107 -2.48 -4.28 10.04
CA GLU A 107 -2.39 -5.63 10.58
C GLU A 107 -2.42 -6.71 9.49
N THR A 108 -2.15 -7.93 9.89
CA THR A 108 -2.15 -9.11 8.99
C THR A 108 -3.39 -9.14 8.10
N GLY A 109 -3.17 -9.22 6.80
CA GLY A 109 -4.21 -9.22 5.77
C GLY A 109 -4.42 -7.86 5.09
N ASP A 110 -3.93 -6.76 5.65
CA ASP A 110 -4.05 -5.42 5.08
C ASP A 110 -3.08 -5.20 3.90
N LEU A 111 -3.50 -4.37 2.96
CA LEU A 111 -2.67 -3.90 1.85
C LEU A 111 -2.70 -2.36 1.82
N LEU A 112 -1.54 -1.74 2.01
CA LEU A 112 -1.35 -0.29 1.93
C LEU A 112 -0.71 0.08 0.60
N VAL A 113 -1.27 1.08 -0.10
CA VAL A 113 -0.73 1.58 -1.36
C VAL A 113 -0.38 3.05 -1.22
N LEU A 114 0.87 3.37 -1.45
CA LEU A 114 1.47 4.68 -1.28
C LEU A 114 1.83 5.27 -2.65
N PRO A 115 1.24 6.40 -3.06
CA PRO A 115 1.70 7.09 -4.26
C PRO A 115 3.12 7.63 -4.08
N ALA A 116 3.87 7.78 -5.17
CA ALA A 116 5.19 8.39 -5.16
C ALA A 116 5.19 9.72 -4.39
N GLY A 117 6.23 9.97 -3.62
CA GLY A 117 6.36 11.16 -2.78
C GLY A 117 5.73 11.04 -1.39
N THR A 118 4.97 9.98 -1.11
CA THR A 118 4.30 9.80 0.17
C THR A 118 5.27 9.41 1.28
N GLY A 119 5.41 10.27 2.28
CA GLY A 119 6.24 9.99 3.45
C GLY A 119 5.66 8.89 4.31
N HIS A 120 6.53 7.98 4.77
CA HIS A 120 6.16 6.94 5.70
C HIS A 120 7.31 6.55 6.61
N CYS A 121 6.96 6.07 7.81
CA CYS A 121 7.89 5.73 8.88
C CYS A 121 7.22 4.72 9.82
N LEU A 122 7.95 3.69 10.25
CA LEU A 122 7.47 2.81 11.31
C LEU A 122 7.49 3.56 12.65
N LYS A 123 6.35 3.61 13.33
CA LYS A 123 6.23 4.14 14.69
C LYS A 123 6.41 3.05 15.74
N SER A 124 5.71 1.92 15.56
CA SER A 124 5.78 0.75 16.43
C SER A 124 5.30 -0.48 15.68
N ALA A 125 5.75 -1.66 16.09
CA ALA A 125 5.32 -2.92 15.51
C ALA A 125 5.37 -4.05 16.54
N SER A 126 4.59 -5.11 16.28
CA SER A 126 4.79 -6.39 16.94
C SER A 126 6.12 -7.02 16.49
N GLU A 127 6.69 -7.89 17.32
CA GLU A 127 7.98 -8.51 17.05
C GLU A 127 8.03 -9.30 15.74
N ASP A 128 6.89 -9.85 15.34
CA ASP A 128 6.72 -10.65 14.15
C ASP A 128 6.28 -9.87 12.91
N PHE A 129 6.19 -8.53 12.97
CA PHE A 129 5.67 -7.71 11.88
C PHE A 129 6.50 -7.82 10.61
N GLN A 130 5.83 -8.21 9.50
CA GLN A 130 6.44 -8.31 8.18
C GLN A 130 5.47 -7.93 7.06
N VAL A 131 6.00 -7.31 6.02
CA VAL A 131 5.30 -6.94 4.80
C VAL A 131 5.98 -7.50 3.55
N VAL A 132 5.18 -7.69 2.50
CA VAL A 132 5.67 -7.82 1.12
C VAL A 132 5.70 -6.43 0.52
N GLY A 133 6.85 -5.99 0.02
CA GLY A 133 7.01 -4.76 -0.75
C GLY A 133 6.93 -5.02 -2.25
N ALA A 134 6.10 -4.25 -2.96
CA ALA A 134 5.91 -4.37 -4.39
C ALA A 134 5.77 -3.00 -5.05
N TYR A 135 6.17 -2.91 -6.30
CA TYR A 135 6.15 -1.67 -7.09
C TYR A 135 5.56 -1.95 -8.47
N PRO A 136 4.89 -0.97 -9.11
CA PRO A 136 4.39 -1.18 -10.46
C PRO A 136 5.50 -1.58 -11.42
N GLN A 137 5.21 -2.47 -12.36
CA GLN A 137 6.18 -2.95 -13.32
C GLN A 137 6.84 -1.78 -14.08
N GLY A 138 8.17 -1.82 -14.15
CA GLY A 138 8.98 -0.78 -14.81
C GLY A 138 9.25 0.45 -13.95
N GLN A 139 8.87 0.46 -12.67
CA GLN A 139 9.20 1.50 -11.72
C GLN A 139 10.28 1.01 -10.75
N ASP A 140 11.40 1.72 -10.71
CA ASP A 140 12.50 1.47 -9.79
C ASP A 140 12.44 2.48 -8.66
N TRP A 141 12.45 2.00 -7.42
CA TRP A 141 12.34 2.85 -6.24
C TRP A 141 13.68 3.40 -5.76
N ASP A 142 13.67 4.62 -5.27
CA ASP A 142 14.75 5.28 -4.55
C ASP A 142 14.35 5.47 -3.07
N ILE A 143 15.26 5.93 -2.23
CA ILE A 143 14.98 6.31 -0.84
C ILE A 143 15.37 7.77 -0.64
N CYS A 144 14.39 8.64 -0.36
CA CYS A 144 14.56 10.05 -0.09
C CYS A 144 14.28 10.35 1.39
N ARG A 145 15.25 10.97 2.06
CA ARG A 145 15.20 11.27 3.51
C ARG A 145 15.34 12.77 3.82
N SER A 146 15.12 13.61 2.82
CA SER A 146 15.22 15.07 2.91
C SER A 146 14.24 15.73 1.96
N ALA A 147 14.12 17.05 2.04
CA ALA A 147 13.30 17.82 1.12
C ALA A 147 13.66 17.50 -0.35
N PRO A 148 12.67 17.30 -1.23
CA PRO A 148 12.93 16.96 -2.61
C PRO A 148 13.60 18.11 -3.36
N THR A 149 14.58 17.75 -4.19
CA THR A 149 15.10 18.64 -5.24
C THR A 149 14.02 18.96 -6.28
N ALA A 150 14.25 19.95 -7.13
CA ALA A 150 13.36 20.24 -8.26
C ALA A 150 13.19 19.01 -9.18
N ALA A 151 14.28 18.26 -9.41
CA ALA A 151 14.26 17.03 -10.22
C ALA A 151 13.41 15.93 -9.56
N GLN A 152 13.52 15.72 -8.25
CA GLN A 152 12.70 14.75 -7.52
C GLN A 152 11.21 15.15 -7.49
N ARG A 153 10.88 16.44 -7.35
CA ARG A 153 9.49 16.90 -7.48
C ARG A 153 8.93 16.58 -8.86
N ALA A 154 9.70 16.89 -9.91
CA ALA A 154 9.31 16.58 -11.28
C ALA A 154 9.14 15.06 -11.49
N ALA A 155 10.04 14.24 -10.93
CA ALA A 155 9.94 12.78 -10.99
C ALA A 155 8.66 12.26 -10.33
N ILE A 156 8.32 12.72 -9.11
CA ILE A 156 7.08 12.36 -8.42
C ILE A 156 5.85 12.60 -9.29
N HIS A 157 5.79 13.77 -9.95
CA HIS A 157 4.68 14.11 -10.84
C HIS A 157 4.65 13.28 -12.13
N ALA A 158 5.80 12.80 -12.58
CA ALA A 158 5.97 12.06 -13.83
C ALA A 158 5.87 10.54 -13.67
N VAL A 159 5.88 10.01 -12.43
CA VAL A 159 5.72 8.56 -12.20
C VAL A 159 4.42 8.09 -12.84
N PRO A 160 4.48 7.13 -13.78
CA PRO A 160 3.28 6.67 -14.48
C PRO A 160 2.27 6.07 -13.51
N ARG A 161 1.01 6.46 -13.67
CA ARG A 161 -0.09 5.78 -12.98
C ARG A 161 -0.16 4.32 -13.41
N PRO A 162 -0.24 3.37 -12.49
CA PRO A 162 -0.46 1.96 -12.83
C PRO A 162 -1.79 1.79 -13.58
N THR A 163 -1.82 0.90 -14.54
CA THR A 163 -3.05 0.54 -15.27
C THR A 163 -3.91 -0.46 -14.53
N GLN A 164 -3.35 -1.08 -13.49
CA GLN A 164 -4.02 -2.07 -12.66
C GLN A 164 -3.86 -1.75 -11.17
N ASP A 165 -4.92 -2.01 -10.45
CA ASP A 165 -4.96 -2.05 -9.00
C ASP A 165 -4.18 -3.28 -8.50
N PRO A 166 -3.38 -3.18 -7.43
CA PRO A 166 -2.59 -4.31 -6.96
C PRO A 166 -3.43 -5.50 -6.46
N LEU A 167 -4.66 -5.26 -5.99
CA LEU A 167 -5.54 -6.31 -5.48
C LEU A 167 -6.50 -6.85 -6.54
N ASP A 168 -7.18 -5.97 -7.26
CA ASP A 168 -8.32 -6.29 -8.11
C ASP A 168 -8.10 -6.02 -9.62
N GLY A 169 -6.85 -5.73 -10.03
CA GLY A 169 -6.50 -5.54 -11.43
C GLY A 169 -7.17 -4.33 -12.06
N SER A 170 -7.64 -4.45 -13.30
CA SER A 170 -8.23 -3.33 -14.07
C SER A 170 -9.52 -2.80 -13.47
N GLU A 171 -10.24 -3.59 -12.70
CA GLU A 171 -11.53 -3.24 -12.11
C GLU A 171 -11.40 -2.69 -10.68
N GLY A 172 -10.18 -2.67 -10.14
CA GLY A 172 -9.94 -2.24 -8.78
C GLY A 172 -10.06 -0.74 -8.56
N PRO A 173 -10.29 -0.33 -7.30
CA PRO A 173 -10.60 1.05 -6.94
C PRO A 173 -9.47 2.03 -7.22
N LEU A 174 -8.21 1.61 -7.22
CA LEU A 174 -7.08 2.46 -7.60
C LEU A 174 -7.30 3.08 -8.98
N CYS A 175 -7.79 2.31 -9.95
CA CYS A 175 -8.03 2.77 -11.31
C CYS A 175 -9.05 3.91 -11.40
N ALA A 176 -10.01 3.94 -10.48
CA ALA A 176 -11.00 5.00 -10.36
C ALA A 176 -10.51 6.21 -9.54
N LEU A 177 -9.71 5.97 -8.49
CA LEU A 177 -9.29 7.00 -7.53
C LEU A 177 -8.02 7.75 -7.97
N TRP A 178 -7.10 7.08 -8.65
CA TRP A 178 -5.89 7.69 -9.17
C TRP A 178 -6.12 8.20 -10.60
N ARG A 179 -6.83 9.31 -10.73
CA ARG A 179 -7.08 9.92 -12.04
C ARG A 179 -6.02 10.96 -12.39
N PRO A 180 -5.71 11.16 -13.69
CA PRO A 180 -4.79 12.21 -14.16
C PRO A 180 -5.20 13.61 -13.75
#